data_bf4ce3a3ce009503db2f1a1c893f9633
#
_entry.id   bf4ce3a3ce009503db2f1a1c893f9633
#
_cell.length_a   1.000
_cell.length_b   1.000
_cell.length_c   1.000
_cell.angle_alpha   90.00
_cell.angle_beta   90.00
_cell.angle_gamma   90.00
#
_symmetry.space_group_name_H-M   'P 1'
#
loop_
_entity.id
_entity.type
_entity.pdbx_description
1 polymer ?
#
loop_
_entity_poly.entity_id
_entity_poly.type
_entity_poly.pdbx_seq_one_letter_code
_entity_poly.pdbx_strand_id
1 'polypeptide(L)'
;VNNTHEVNGFTVLTASLVDVDMNHLRQMIDEFKQQLTSAVVVLASAVDGKVAISCGVTNDYVKQGVHAGKIVKEVASICGGGGGGRPDMAQAGAKDASKINEALQNVDEWLKNNL
;
A
#
# COMPACT_ATOMS: atom_id res chain seq x y z
N VAL A 1 0.14 0.41 -15.48
CA VAL A 1 0.72 -0.43 -14.46
C VAL A 1 2.23 -0.54 -14.64
N ASN A 2 2.87 0.60 -14.70
CA ASN A 2 4.29 0.63 -15.01
C ASN A 2 5.16 0.86 -13.78
N ASN A 3 4.56 0.77 -12.59
CA ASN A 3 5.26 1.08 -11.35
C ASN A 3 5.59 -0.15 -10.54
N THR A 4 5.53 -1.34 -11.15
CA THR A 4 5.88 -2.57 -10.46
C THR A 4 7.39 -2.72 -10.38
N HIS A 5 7.85 -3.26 -9.25
CA HIS A 5 9.25 -3.59 -9.05
C HIS A 5 9.31 -4.79 -8.11
N GLU A 6 10.50 -5.37 -7.96
CA GLU A 6 10.69 -6.51 -7.07
C GLU A 6 11.47 -6.15 -5.83
N VAL A 7 11.03 -6.69 -4.69
CA VAL A 7 11.73 -6.55 -3.41
C VAL A 7 11.74 -7.93 -2.76
N ASN A 8 12.93 -8.49 -2.56
CA ASN A 8 13.11 -9.82 -1.96
C ASN A 8 12.27 -10.91 -2.63
N GLY A 9 12.10 -10.82 -3.94
CA GLY A 9 11.31 -11.79 -4.70
C GLY A 9 9.83 -11.51 -4.74
N PHE A 10 9.36 -10.45 -4.07
CA PHE A 10 7.94 -10.04 -4.12
C PHE A 10 7.74 -8.98 -5.18
N THR A 11 6.67 -9.12 -5.96
CA THR A 11 6.25 -8.08 -6.90
C THR A 11 5.48 -7.01 -6.13
N VAL A 12 5.93 -5.77 -6.24
CA VAL A 12 5.37 -4.64 -5.49
C VAL A 12 4.91 -3.57 -6.47
N LEU A 13 3.70 -3.07 -6.28
CA LEU A 13 3.19 -1.92 -7.02
C LEU A 13 2.85 -0.82 -6.02
N THR A 14 3.48 0.34 -6.16
CA THR A 14 3.15 1.52 -5.37
C THR A 14 2.77 2.66 -6.31
N ALA A 15 1.79 3.46 -5.89
CA ALA A 15 1.37 4.61 -6.69
C ALA A 15 0.91 5.74 -5.78
N SER A 16 1.31 6.95 -6.14
CA SER A 16 0.84 8.18 -5.51
C SER A 16 -0.21 8.81 -6.42
N LEU A 17 -1.39 9.07 -5.87
CA LEU A 17 -2.55 9.55 -6.63
C LEU A 17 -3.06 10.85 -6.02
N VAL A 18 -3.97 11.52 -6.74
CA VAL A 18 -4.60 12.75 -6.28
C VAL A 18 -6.10 12.63 -6.49
N ASP A 19 -6.86 13.01 -5.46
CA ASP A 19 -8.33 13.07 -5.51
C ASP A 19 -9.00 11.72 -5.83
N VAL A 20 -8.38 10.63 -5.43
CA VAL A 20 -9.00 9.30 -5.52
C VAL A 20 -9.46 8.89 -4.12
N ASP A 21 -10.76 8.65 -3.97
CA ASP A 21 -11.31 8.30 -2.66
C ASP A 21 -11.02 6.84 -2.29
N MET A 22 -11.29 6.49 -1.03
CA MET A 22 -10.97 5.16 -0.51
C MET A 22 -11.69 4.05 -1.27
N ASN A 23 -12.93 4.27 -1.70
CA ASN A 23 -13.68 3.24 -2.43
C ASN A 23 -13.03 2.95 -3.79
N HIS A 24 -12.59 4.00 -4.48
CA HIS A 24 -11.88 3.84 -5.75
C HIS A 24 -10.52 3.17 -5.56
N LEU A 25 -9.82 3.50 -4.49
CA LEU A 25 -8.55 2.84 -4.18
C LEU A 25 -8.74 1.34 -4.00
N ARG A 26 -9.79 0.94 -3.30
CA ARG A 26 -10.08 -0.49 -3.11
C ARG A 26 -10.38 -1.19 -4.41
N GLN A 27 -11.16 -0.55 -5.29
CA GLN A 27 -11.45 -1.11 -6.61
C GLN A 27 -10.18 -1.28 -7.44
N MET A 28 -9.31 -0.28 -7.42
CA MET A 28 -8.03 -0.34 -8.13
C MET A 28 -7.15 -1.48 -7.61
N ILE A 29 -7.12 -1.66 -6.30
CA ILE A 29 -6.35 -2.75 -5.70
C ILE A 29 -6.87 -4.11 -6.17
N ASP A 30 -8.18 -4.30 -6.16
CA ASP A 30 -8.78 -5.57 -6.63
C ASP A 30 -8.42 -5.84 -8.09
N GLU A 31 -8.47 -4.81 -8.94
CA GLU A 31 -8.12 -4.94 -10.35
C GLU A 31 -6.64 -5.30 -10.53
N PHE A 32 -5.74 -4.62 -9.81
CA PHE A 32 -4.31 -4.92 -9.88
C PHE A 32 -3.99 -6.33 -9.38
N LYS A 33 -4.67 -6.77 -8.32
CA LYS A 33 -4.47 -8.13 -7.81
C LYS A 33 -4.86 -9.18 -8.85
N GLN A 34 -5.92 -8.92 -9.61
CA GLN A 34 -6.33 -9.83 -10.68
C GLN A 34 -5.34 -9.82 -11.84
N GLN A 35 -4.84 -8.64 -12.21
CA GLN A 35 -3.90 -8.51 -13.32
C GLN A 35 -2.53 -9.08 -13.03
N LEU A 36 -2.05 -8.92 -11.81
CA LEU A 36 -0.67 -9.25 -11.44
C LEU A 36 -0.51 -10.65 -10.87
N THR A 37 -1.60 -11.36 -10.61
CA THR A 37 -1.63 -12.71 -10.04
C THR A 37 -1.06 -12.75 -8.62
N SER A 38 0.19 -12.31 -8.43
CA SER A 38 0.84 -12.24 -7.12
C SER A 38 1.44 -10.85 -6.97
N ALA A 39 1.01 -10.12 -5.95
CA ALA A 39 1.49 -8.75 -5.76
C ALA A 39 1.21 -8.20 -4.36
N VAL A 40 2.01 -7.21 -4.01
CA VAL A 40 1.74 -6.27 -2.92
C VAL A 40 1.40 -4.94 -3.59
N VAL A 41 0.19 -4.44 -3.38
CA VAL A 41 -0.27 -3.20 -4.01
C VAL A 41 -0.51 -2.17 -2.91
N VAL A 42 0.18 -1.04 -2.97
CA VAL A 42 0.01 0.06 -2.02
C VAL A 42 -0.32 1.33 -2.78
N LEU A 43 -1.49 1.88 -2.52
CA LEU A 43 -1.95 3.10 -3.16
C LEU A 43 -2.17 4.16 -2.10
N ALA A 44 -1.66 5.36 -2.35
CA ALA A 44 -1.85 6.50 -1.47
C ALA A 44 -2.35 7.68 -2.30
N SER A 45 -3.42 8.32 -1.84
CA SER A 45 -4.05 9.43 -2.56
C SER A 45 -4.10 10.66 -1.67
N ALA A 46 -3.72 11.81 -2.24
CA ALA A 46 -3.89 13.10 -1.57
C ALA A 46 -5.31 13.60 -1.86
N VAL A 47 -6.15 13.71 -0.82
CA VAL A 47 -7.53 14.16 -0.94
C VAL A 47 -7.78 15.27 0.09
N ASP A 48 -8.10 16.47 -0.38
CA ASP A 48 -8.41 17.61 0.48
C ASP A 48 -7.35 17.86 1.56
N GLY A 49 -6.08 17.75 1.18
CA GLY A 49 -4.96 17.98 2.11
C GLY A 49 -4.66 16.81 3.05
N LYS A 50 -5.42 15.73 2.93
CA LYS A 50 -5.21 14.53 3.73
C LYS A 50 -4.78 13.39 2.83
N VAL A 51 -4.46 12.25 3.45
CA VAL A 51 -3.98 11.06 2.72
C VAL A 51 -4.93 9.90 2.97
N ALA A 52 -5.37 9.27 1.88
CA ALA A 52 -6.10 8.01 1.92
C ALA A 52 -5.14 6.91 1.44
N ILE A 53 -4.99 5.86 2.23
CA ILE A 53 -4.03 4.79 1.94
C ILE A 53 -4.78 3.46 1.90
N SER A 54 -4.45 2.64 0.90
CA SER A 54 -5.01 1.30 0.80
C SER A 54 -3.92 0.34 0.35
N CYS A 55 -3.92 -0.86 0.91
CA CYS A 55 -2.95 -1.89 0.57
C CYS A 55 -3.66 -3.22 0.38
N GLY A 56 -3.31 -3.92 -0.69
CA GLY A 56 -3.78 -5.28 -0.94
C GLY A 56 -2.62 -6.21 -1.15
N VAL A 57 -2.75 -7.44 -0.64
CA VAL A 57 -1.72 -8.47 -0.75
C VAL A 57 -2.41 -9.75 -1.23
N THR A 58 -1.86 -10.38 -2.26
CA THR A 58 -2.41 -11.65 -2.75
C THR A 58 -2.18 -12.77 -1.72
N ASN A 59 -3.08 -13.77 -1.75
CA ASN A 59 -3.11 -14.81 -0.72
C ASN A 59 -1.80 -15.60 -0.61
N ASP A 60 -1.14 -15.84 -1.73
CA ASP A 60 0.13 -16.55 -1.73
C ASP A 60 1.21 -15.78 -0.95
N TYR A 61 1.22 -14.46 -1.09
CA TYR A 61 2.16 -13.61 -0.34
C TYR A 61 1.77 -13.51 1.14
N VAL A 62 0.47 -13.47 1.43
CA VAL A 62 0.01 -13.49 2.83
C VAL A 62 0.54 -14.72 3.55
N LYS A 63 0.51 -15.88 2.89
CA LYS A 63 1.02 -17.12 3.46
C LYS A 63 2.53 -17.08 3.70
N GLN A 64 3.24 -16.21 3.01
CA GLN A 64 4.68 -16.03 3.18
C GLN A 64 5.04 -14.98 4.23
N GLY A 65 4.05 -14.36 4.87
CA GLY A 65 4.28 -13.41 5.95
C GLY A 65 4.05 -11.95 5.59
N VAL A 66 3.68 -11.64 4.35
CA VAL A 66 3.35 -10.26 3.97
C VAL A 66 2.00 -9.89 4.60
N HIS A 67 1.92 -8.70 5.20
CA HIS A 67 0.75 -8.30 5.97
C HIS A 67 0.36 -6.87 5.61
N ALA A 68 -0.78 -6.73 4.91
CA ALA A 68 -1.26 -5.42 4.45
C ALA A 68 -1.50 -4.45 5.60
N GLY A 69 -2.05 -4.93 6.72
CA GLY A 69 -2.31 -4.09 7.89
C GLY A 69 -1.05 -3.46 8.46
N LYS A 70 0.03 -4.22 8.50
CA LYS A 70 1.32 -3.71 8.99
C LYS A 70 1.93 -2.71 8.02
N ILE A 71 1.78 -2.96 6.71
CA ILE A 71 2.30 -2.07 5.68
C ILE A 71 1.59 -0.73 5.72
N VAL A 72 0.26 -0.70 5.77
CA VAL A 72 -0.47 0.59 5.81
C VAL A 72 -0.17 1.35 7.09
N LYS A 73 0.06 0.64 8.20
CA LYS A 73 0.41 1.27 9.45
C LYS A 73 1.72 2.03 9.33
N GLU A 74 2.72 1.42 8.71
CA GLU A 74 4.01 2.08 8.47
C GLU A 74 3.87 3.28 7.54
N VAL A 75 3.16 3.13 6.42
CA VAL A 75 2.94 4.21 5.46
C VAL A 75 2.20 5.36 6.14
N ALA A 76 1.14 5.06 6.87
CA ALA A 76 0.35 6.09 7.54
C ALA A 76 1.16 6.80 8.63
N SER A 77 1.99 6.07 9.36
CA SER A 77 2.82 6.65 10.41
C SER A 77 3.76 7.73 9.86
N ILE A 78 4.36 7.47 8.70
CA ILE A 78 5.24 8.44 8.05
C ILE A 78 4.47 9.70 7.64
N CYS A 79 3.23 9.53 7.20
CA CYS A 79 2.37 10.63 6.78
C CYS A 79 1.58 11.27 7.94
N GLY A 80 1.85 10.87 9.17
CA GLY A 80 1.21 11.47 10.35
C GLY A 80 -0.18 10.94 10.63
N GLY A 81 -0.40 9.66 10.42
CA GLY A 81 -1.70 9.04 10.67
C GLY A 81 -1.59 7.63 11.20
N GLY A 82 -2.64 6.86 10.99
CA GLY A 82 -2.67 5.48 11.45
C GLY A 82 -3.78 4.70 10.77
N GLY A 83 -3.72 3.40 10.95
CA GLY A 83 -4.70 2.49 10.39
C GLY A 83 -4.25 1.06 10.57
N GLY A 84 -4.86 0.17 9.82
CA GLY A 84 -4.55 -1.24 9.88
C GLY A 84 -5.65 -2.04 9.21
N GLY A 85 -5.61 -3.34 9.39
CA GLY A 85 -6.60 -4.22 8.81
C GLY A 85 -6.11 -5.64 8.74
N ARG A 86 -6.68 -6.36 7.79
CA ARG A 86 -6.37 -7.76 7.59
C ARG A 86 -5.05 -7.94 6.85
N PRO A 87 -4.51 -9.17 6.87
CA PRO A 87 -3.27 -9.44 6.12
C PRO A 87 -3.41 -9.23 4.60
N ASP A 88 -4.59 -9.46 4.03
CA ASP A 88 -4.81 -9.37 2.59
C ASP A 88 -5.32 -8.00 2.12
N MET A 89 -5.90 -7.21 3.01
CA MET A 89 -6.48 -5.91 2.65
C MET A 89 -6.56 -5.02 3.87
N ALA A 90 -6.02 -3.81 3.76
CA ALA A 90 -6.02 -2.86 4.86
C ALA A 90 -6.13 -1.44 4.33
N GLN A 91 -6.56 -0.53 5.21
CA GLN A 91 -6.77 0.87 4.89
C GLN A 91 -6.27 1.74 6.03
N ALA A 92 -5.86 2.95 5.69
CA ALA A 92 -5.39 3.91 6.68
C ALA A 92 -5.68 5.33 6.20
N GLY A 93 -5.61 6.27 7.14
CA GLY A 93 -5.71 7.68 6.84
C GLY A 93 -4.56 8.43 7.49
N ALA A 94 -4.14 9.53 6.88
CA ALA A 94 -3.05 10.34 7.41
C ALA A 94 -3.26 11.80 7.05
N LYS A 95 -2.37 12.67 7.53
CA LYS A 95 -2.58 14.12 7.45
C LYS A 95 -1.63 14.82 6.49
N ASP A 96 -0.46 14.26 6.22
CA ASP A 96 0.61 14.96 5.50
C ASP A 96 0.88 14.34 4.14
N ALA A 97 0.22 14.90 3.11
CA ALA A 97 0.36 14.42 1.74
C ALA A 97 1.77 14.66 1.18
N SER A 98 2.53 15.59 1.74
CA SER A 98 3.88 15.86 1.26
C SER A 98 4.86 14.71 1.50
N LYS A 99 4.47 13.76 2.36
CA LYS A 99 5.32 12.63 2.70
C LYS A 99 4.94 11.33 2.01
N ILE A 100 3.98 11.38 1.07
CA ILE A 100 3.51 10.16 0.40
C ILE A 100 4.65 9.41 -0.28
N ASN A 101 5.50 10.11 -1.04
CA ASN A 101 6.57 9.45 -1.78
C ASN A 101 7.57 8.77 -0.84
N GLU A 102 7.93 9.44 0.25
CA GLU A 102 8.81 8.86 1.27
C GLU A 102 8.18 7.63 1.90
N ALA A 103 6.88 7.70 2.20
CA ALA A 103 6.16 6.60 2.81
C ALA A 103 6.06 5.40 1.89
N LEU A 104 5.83 5.62 0.59
CA LEU A 104 5.76 4.52 -0.37
C LEU A 104 7.12 3.85 -0.55
N GLN A 105 8.21 4.61 -0.50
CA GLN A 105 9.54 4.02 -0.53
C GLN A 105 9.80 3.14 0.69
N ASN A 106 9.21 3.48 1.81
CA ASN A 106 9.37 2.69 3.03
C ASN A 106 8.71 1.31 2.96
N VAL A 107 7.79 1.11 2.02
CA VAL A 107 7.21 -0.21 1.78
C VAL A 107 8.30 -1.21 1.42
N ASP A 108 9.23 -0.81 0.56
CA ASP A 108 10.36 -1.67 0.18
C ASP A 108 11.22 -2.01 1.38
N GLU A 109 11.50 -1.03 2.23
CA GLU A 109 12.29 -1.26 3.46
C GLU A 109 11.58 -2.20 4.41
N TRP A 110 10.26 -2.06 4.55
CA TRP A 110 9.49 -2.96 5.40
C TRP A 110 9.61 -4.40 4.93
N LEU A 111 9.49 -4.62 3.62
CA LEU A 111 9.62 -5.96 3.05
C LEU A 111 11.01 -6.53 3.26
N LYS A 112 12.05 -5.72 3.07
CA LYS A 112 13.44 -6.15 3.27
C LYS A 112 13.73 -6.51 4.71
N ASN A 113 13.13 -5.77 5.66
CA ASN A 113 13.45 -5.93 7.08
C ASN A 113 12.60 -7.00 7.75
N ASN A 114 11.45 -7.37 7.19
CA ASN A 114 10.51 -8.29 7.85
C ASN A 114 10.35 -9.61 7.10
N LEU A 115 10.89 -9.71 5.93
CA LEU A 115 10.82 -10.92 5.10
C LEU A 115 12.16 -11.22 4.46
#